data_8becdcf3d250d1352ab51861aaf81d7b
#
_entry.id   8becdcf3d250d1352ab51861aaf81d7b
#
_cell.length_a   1.000
_cell.length_b   1.000
_cell.length_c   1.000
_cell.angle_alpha   90.00
_cell.angle_beta   90.00
_cell.angle_gamma   90.00
#
_symmetry.space_group_name_H-M   'P 1'
#
loop_
_entity.id
_entity.type
_entity.pdbx_description
1 polymer ?
#
loop_
_entity_poly.entity_id
_entity_poly.type
_entity_poly.pdbx_seq_one_letter_code
_entity_poly.pdbx_strand_id
1 'polypeptide(L)'
;MRDNDVRRVLAAGDSTIGLMVFEFGTTGVARMARSAGADFVLYDMEHSGWTPETVKALLETARAAGITPFVRVRDRHRSAVSLLLDLGALGLMIPMVESAAQAREIVDHARYAPAGSRGVGVYHADDIEPEGLPATLAKANREVVLMAQIETVAGVEHVEEIAAVDGIDVLWVGHFDLTTSLGTPGAFWNEAHTAAVDRVLAAAAAAGKPVGSLANDVADARRLLEMGFRAIALGDAPVFGGALTAALADVRAV
;
A
#
# COMPACT_ATOMS: atom_id res chain seq x y z
N MET A 1 0.97 19.57 -1.26
CA MET A 1 1.20 18.11 -1.10
C MET A 1 2.68 17.82 -1.13
N ARG A 2 3.19 16.91 -0.28
CA ARG A 2 4.62 16.53 -0.30
C ARG A 2 4.94 15.64 -1.50
N ASP A 3 6.21 15.60 -1.86
CA ASP A 3 6.72 14.64 -2.84
C ASP A 3 6.64 13.23 -2.27
N ASN A 4 6.38 12.26 -3.13
CA ASN A 4 6.29 10.85 -2.77
C ASN A 4 7.58 10.11 -3.17
N ASP A 5 8.46 9.89 -2.19
CA ASP A 5 9.74 9.23 -2.42
C ASP A 5 9.58 7.80 -2.93
N VAL A 6 8.59 7.06 -2.41
CA VAL A 6 8.30 5.69 -2.86
C VAL A 6 7.90 5.67 -4.33
N ARG A 7 7.07 6.64 -4.77
CA ARG A 7 6.71 6.76 -6.19
C ARG A 7 7.95 6.92 -7.08
N ARG A 8 8.92 7.77 -6.65
CA ARG A 8 10.15 7.99 -7.41
C ARG A 8 11.02 6.75 -7.48
N VAL A 9 11.19 6.04 -6.36
CA VAL A 9 12.00 4.81 -6.29
C VAL A 9 11.38 3.73 -7.18
N LEU A 10 10.07 3.50 -7.07
CA LEU A 10 9.37 2.51 -7.91
C LEU A 10 9.41 2.87 -9.40
N ALA A 11 9.29 4.15 -9.75
CA ALA A 11 9.40 4.62 -11.14
C ALA A 11 10.81 4.46 -11.72
N ALA A 12 11.85 4.43 -10.89
CA ALA A 12 13.23 4.11 -11.28
C ALA A 12 13.47 2.61 -11.46
N GLY A 13 12.49 1.74 -11.11
CA GLY A 13 12.61 0.29 -11.15
C GLY A 13 13.26 -0.31 -9.90
N ASP A 14 13.56 0.52 -8.91
CA ASP A 14 14.13 0.10 -7.63
C ASP A 14 13.05 -0.43 -6.67
N SER A 15 13.50 -1.06 -5.57
CA SER A 15 12.62 -1.65 -4.57
C SER A 15 12.47 -0.74 -3.35
N THR A 16 11.27 -0.77 -2.74
CA THR A 16 10.96 -0.10 -1.47
C THR A 16 10.53 -1.11 -0.42
N ILE A 17 10.98 -0.90 0.81
CA ILE A 17 10.65 -1.78 1.95
C ILE A 17 10.04 -0.93 3.06
N GLY A 18 8.86 -1.32 3.54
CA GLY A 18 8.13 -0.58 4.55
C GLY A 18 7.55 -1.44 5.65
N LEU A 19 6.84 -0.77 6.53
CA LEU A 19 6.15 -1.39 7.65
C LEU A 19 4.63 -1.30 7.43
N MET A 20 3.95 -2.44 7.42
CA MET A 20 2.49 -2.47 7.51
C MET A 20 2.08 -2.53 8.97
N VAL A 21 1.26 -1.59 9.39
CA VAL A 21 0.89 -1.36 10.80
C VAL A 21 -0.55 -1.80 11.01
N PHE A 22 -0.71 -2.84 11.80
CA PHE A 22 -2.01 -3.42 12.17
C PHE A 22 -2.33 -3.16 13.64
N GLU A 23 -1.34 -3.32 14.52
CA GLU A 23 -1.49 -3.37 15.96
C GLU A 23 -0.96 -2.10 16.65
N PHE A 24 0.22 -1.61 16.24
CA PHE A 24 0.89 -0.53 16.95
C PHE A 24 0.46 0.87 16.47
N GLY A 25 -0.83 1.19 16.60
CA GLY A 25 -1.39 2.52 16.27
C GLY A 25 -0.90 3.64 17.19
N THR A 26 0.40 3.75 17.42
CA THR A 26 1.00 4.80 18.25
C THR A 26 1.62 5.91 17.42
N THR A 27 1.63 7.13 17.97
CA THR A 27 2.25 8.29 17.30
C THR A 27 3.78 8.16 17.14
N GLY A 28 4.41 7.17 17.77
CA GLY A 28 5.85 6.89 17.64
C GLY A 28 6.22 5.93 16.51
N VAL A 29 5.26 5.15 15.98
CA VAL A 29 5.56 4.05 15.06
C VAL A 29 6.23 4.52 13.76
N ALA A 30 5.76 5.60 13.17
CA ALA A 30 6.34 6.17 11.94
C ALA A 30 7.81 6.60 12.13
N ARG A 31 8.11 7.26 13.25
CA ARG A 31 9.47 7.67 13.59
C ARG A 31 10.40 6.46 13.83
N MET A 32 9.90 5.42 14.50
CA MET A 32 10.67 4.18 14.70
C MET A 32 10.93 3.47 13.38
N ALA A 33 9.91 3.32 12.52
CA ALA A 33 10.06 2.74 11.18
C ALA A 33 11.09 3.51 10.34
N ARG A 34 11.00 4.86 10.32
CA ARG A 34 11.97 5.71 9.62
C ARG A 34 13.39 5.53 10.15
N SER A 35 13.56 5.48 11.47
CA SER A 35 14.86 5.29 12.11
C SER A 35 15.46 3.90 11.84
N ALA A 36 14.61 2.90 11.62
CA ALA A 36 15.01 1.55 11.22
C ALA A 36 15.34 1.43 9.72
N GLY A 37 15.12 2.49 8.93
CA GLY A 37 15.42 2.51 7.50
C GLY A 37 14.24 2.14 6.59
N ALA A 38 13.01 2.11 7.12
CA ALA A 38 11.83 1.89 6.28
C ALA A 38 11.56 3.08 5.36
N ASP A 39 11.14 2.80 4.12
CA ASP A 39 10.80 3.80 3.10
C ASP A 39 9.37 4.32 3.27
N PHE A 40 8.47 3.47 3.75
CA PHE A 40 7.06 3.81 3.95
C PHE A 40 6.47 3.13 5.18
N VAL A 41 5.35 3.67 5.64
CA VAL A 41 4.41 3.02 6.55
C VAL A 41 3.07 2.87 5.85
N LEU A 42 2.46 1.70 5.99
CA LEU A 42 1.14 1.39 5.45
C LEU A 42 0.20 1.07 6.62
N TYR A 43 -0.67 2.02 6.93
CA TYR A 43 -1.66 1.88 8.01
C TYR A 43 -2.86 1.08 7.52
N ASP A 44 -3.20 0.04 8.25
CA ASP A 44 -4.33 -0.82 7.89
C ASP A 44 -5.63 -0.34 8.56
N MET A 45 -6.65 -0.03 7.76
CA MET A 45 -8.00 0.23 8.25
C MET A 45 -8.98 -0.90 7.92
N GLU A 46 -8.57 -1.89 7.15
CA GLU A 46 -9.44 -3.01 6.78
C GLU A 46 -9.62 -3.98 7.95
N HIS A 47 -8.51 -4.44 8.53
CA HIS A 47 -8.51 -5.43 9.61
C HIS A 47 -8.12 -4.88 10.98
N SER A 48 -8.02 -3.56 11.11
CA SER A 48 -7.84 -2.89 12.40
C SER A 48 -9.14 -2.23 12.86
N GLY A 49 -9.22 -1.90 14.16
CA GLY A 49 -10.33 -1.14 14.72
C GLY A 49 -10.19 0.39 14.56
N TRP A 50 -9.28 0.87 13.73
CA TRP A 50 -8.95 2.30 13.68
C TRP A 50 -9.99 3.14 12.97
N THR A 51 -10.23 4.31 13.53
CA THR A 51 -11.10 5.34 12.95
C THR A 51 -10.29 6.31 12.08
N PRO A 52 -10.94 7.10 11.21
CA PRO A 52 -10.28 8.18 10.48
C PRO A 52 -9.54 9.17 11.39
N GLU A 53 -10.04 9.44 12.60
CA GLU A 53 -9.36 10.31 13.58
C GLU A 53 -8.05 9.71 14.07
N THR A 54 -8.02 8.41 14.37
CA THR A 54 -6.79 7.71 14.72
C THR A 54 -5.78 7.79 13.58
N VAL A 55 -6.21 7.47 12.36
CA VAL A 55 -5.34 7.47 11.18
C VAL A 55 -4.85 8.88 10.86
N LYS A 56 -5.67 9.92 11.04
CA LYS A 56 -5.22 11.32 10.90
C LYS A 56 -4.02 11.63 11.78
N ALA A 57 -4.06 11.24 13.07
CA ALA A 57 -2.92 11.45 13.97
C ALA A 57 -1.66 10.67 13.54
N LEU A 58 -1.83 9.45 13.02
CA LEU A 58 -0.75 8.64 12.49
C LEU A 58 -0.14 9.25 11.22
N LEU A 59 -0.95 9.75 10.30
CA LEU A 59 -0.51 10.42 9.08
C LEU A 59 0.29 11.69 9.37
N GLU A 60 -0.16 12.51 10.34
CA GLU A 60 0.56 13.72 10.76
C GLU A 60 1.92 13.37 11.38
N THR A 61 2.00 12.31 12.19
CA THR A 61 3.29 11.88 12.75
C THR A 61 4.22 11.26 11.71
N ALA A 62 3.70 10.56 10.71
CA ALA A 62 4.48 10.09 9.57
C ALA A 62 5.03 11.26 8.74
N ARG A 63 4.21 12.30 8.54
CA ARG A 63 4.64 13.55 7.90
C ARG A 63 5.79 14.20 8.66
N ALA A 64 5.67 14.31 9.99
CA ALA A 64 6.71 14.89 10.84
C ALA A 64 7.99 14.04 10.86
N ALA A 65 7.89 12.73 10.76
CA ALA A 65 9.02 11.80 10.69
C ALA A 65 9.71 11.77 9.32
N GLY A 66 9.12 12.34 8.28
CA GLY A 66 9.68 12.33 6.92
C GLY A 66 9.65 10.94 6.26
N ILE A 67 8.63 10.12 6.56
CA ILE A 67 8.39 8.82 5.94
C ILE A 67 7.11 8.88 5.10
N THR A 68 7.05 8.13 4.00
CA THR A 68 5.87 8.08 3.12
C THR A 68 4.73 7.30 3.78
N PRO A 69 3.57 7.94 4.06
CA PRO A 69 2.43 7.24 4.65
C PRO A 69 1.45 6.76 3.58
N PHE A 70 1.13 5.49 3.62
CA PHE A 70 0.05 4.85 2.88
C PHE A 70 -1.05 4.39 3.83
N VAL A 71 -2.25 4.16 3.29
CA VAL A 71 -3.37 3.59 4.05
C VAL A 71 -4.05 2.50 3.23
N ARG A 72 -4.29 1.32 3.83
CA ARG A 72 -5.22 0.36 3.27
C ARG A 72 -6.62 0.74 3.72
N VAL A 73 -7.48 1.04 2.75
CA VAL A 73 -8.87 1.44 2.98
C VAL A 73 -9.76 0.24 3.31
N ARG A 74 -10.92 0.48 3.92
CA ARG A 74 -11.93 -0.57 4.17
C ARG A 74 -12.72 -0.95 2.93
N ASP A 75 -12.91 0.03 2.05
CA ASP A 75 -13.71 -0.10 0.84
C ASP A 75 -13.26 0.93 -0.22
N ARG A 76 -13.78 0.81 -1.45
CA ARG A 76 -13.49 1.69 -2.57
C ARG A 76 -14.42 2.89 -2.72
N HIS A 77 -15.37 3.08 -1.80
CA HIS A 77 -16.31 4.19 -1.90
C HIS A 77 -15.60 5.53 -1.85
N ARG A 78 -16.14 6.49 -2.61
CA ARG A 78 -15.60 7.84 -2.71
C ARG A 78 -15.32 8.47 -1.36
N SER A 79 -16.23 8.29 -0.39
CA SER A 79 -16.09 8.86 0.96
C SER A 79 -14.86 8.32 1.70
N ALA A 80 -14.53 7.04 1.54
CA ALA A 80 -13.35 6.45 2.16
C ALA A 80 -12.06 6.88 1.44
N VAL A 81 -12.04 6.77 0.10
CA VAL A 81 -10.89 7.12 -0.73
C VAL A 81 -10.51 8.60 -0.60
N SER A 82 -11.47 9.52 -0.82
CA SER A 82 -11.19 10.96 -0.78
C SER A 82 -10.78 11.42 0.62
N LEU A 83 -11.47 10.94 1.67
CA LEU A 83 -11.21 11.38 3.04
C LEU A 83 -9.76 11.07 3.47
N LEU A 84 -9.26 9.86 3.22
CA LEU A 84 -7.93 9.48 3.67
C LEU A 84 -6.82 10.24 2.93
N LEU A 85 -7.03 10.56 1.65
CA LEU A 85 -6.15 11.45 0.90
C LEU A 85 -6.20 12.88 1.45
N ASP A 86 -7.39 13.38 1.84
CA ASP A 86 -7.55 14.71 2.47
C ASP A 86 -6.87 14.77 3.85
N LEU A 87 -6.78 13.64 4.55
CA LEU A 87 -6.08 13.51 5.84
C LEU A 87 -4.55 13.38 5.68
N GLY A 88 -4.01 13.27 4.46
CA GLY A 88 -2.58 13.32 4.21
C GLY A 88 -1.92 12.00 3.82
N ALA A 89 -2.69 10.97 3.49
CA ALA A 89 -2.14 9.78 2.86
C ALA A 89 -1.51 10.13 1.50
N LEU A 90 -0.29 9.66 1.25
CA LEU A 90 0.40 9.80 -0.03
C LEU A 90 0.07 8.66 -1.00
N GLY A 91 -0.76 7.73 -0.60
CA GLY A 91 -1.32 6.69 -1.44
C GLY A 91 -2.25 5.80 -0.66
N LEU A 92 -3.03 5.03 -1.40
CA LEU A 92 -4.02 4.12 -0.86
C LEU A 92 -3.83 2.73 -1.43
N MET A 93 -4.01 1.72 -0.59
CA MET A 93 -4.20 0.33 -0.99
C MET A 93 -5.68 0.01 -0.91
N ILE A 94 -6.23 -0.46 -2.00
CA ILE A 94 -7.65 -0.79 -2.10
C ILE A 94 -7.80 -2.31 -2.20
N PRO A 95 -8.44 -2.95 -1.21
CA PRO A 95 -8.62 -4.40 -1.20
C PRO A 95 -9.63 -4.87 -2.23
N MET A 96 -9.61 -6.16 -2.55
CA MET A 96 -10.64 -6.87 -3.31
C MET A 96 -10.91 -6.26 -4.69
N VAL A 97 -9.88 -5.83 -5.43
CA VAL A 97 -10.04 -5.29 -6.79
C VAL A 97 -10.14 -6.44 -7.78
N GLU A 98 -11.30 -6.56 -8.43
CA GLU A 98 -11.67 -7.71 -9.27
C GLU A 98 -11.97 -7.34 -10.73
N SER A 99 -11.95 -6.06 -11.09
CA SER A 99 -12.22 -5.64 -12.45
C SER A 99 -11.61 -4.28 -12.79
N ALA A 100 -11.38 -4.04 -14.09
CA ALA A 100 -10.98 -2.75 -14.60
C ALA A 100 -12.00 -1.63 -14.33
N ALA A 101 -13.29 -1.97 -14.20
CA ALA A 101 -14.33 -1.00 -13.86
C ALA A 101 -14.14 -0.49 -12.42
N GLN A 102 -13.89 -1.39 -11.47
CA GLN A 102 -13.55 -1.02 -10.08
C GLN A 102 -12.25 -0.22 -10.02
N ALA A 103 -11.23 -0.62 -10.76
CA ALA A 103 -9.96 0.12 -10.83
C ALA A 103 -10.14 1.55 -11.35
N ARG A 104 -10.96 1.75 -12.39
CA ARG A 104 -11.31 3.10 -12.89
C ARG A 104 -12.09 3.93 -11.89
N GLU A 105 -13.05 3.32 -11.16
CA GLU A 105 -13.78 3.98 -10.08
C GLU A 105 -12.84 4.49 -8.99
N ILE A 106 -11.86 3.67 -8.57
CA ILE A 106 -10.84 4.04 -7.58
C ILE A 106 -10.05 5.26 -8.05
N VAL A 107 -9.60 5.25 -9.30
CA VAL A 107 -8.84 6.37 -9.88
C VAL A 107 -9.70 7.64 -9.92
N ASP A 108 -10.96 7.54 -10.34
CA ASP A 108 -11.89 8.67 -10.37
C ASP A 108 -12.09 9.30 -8.99
N HIS A 109 -12.25 8.47 -7.95
CA HIS A 109 -12.43 8.95 -6.57
C HIS A 109 -11.17 9.55 -5.95
N ALA A 110 -9.98 9.14 -6.42
CA ALA A 110 -8.70 9.57 -5.86
C ALA A 110 -8.09 10.80 -6.53
N ARG A 111 -8.48 11.09 -7.78
CA ARG A 111 -7.88 12.16 -8.58
C ARG A 111 -8.79 13.38 -8.67
N TYR A 112 -8.19 14.56 -8.65
CA TYR A 112 -8.87 15.82 -8.96
C TYR A 112 -9.11 15.97 -10.47
N ALA A 113 -10.11 16.76 -10.84
CA ALA A 113 -10.35 17.10 -12.25
C ALA A 113 -9.08 17.63 -12.95
N PRO A 114 -8.85 17.31 -14.24
CA PRO A 114 -9.75 16.56 -15.12
C PRO A 114 -9.55 15.03 -15.05
N ALA A 115 -8.61 14.52 -14.24
CA ALA A 115 -8.25 13.11 -14.16
C ALA A 115 -9.25 12.26 -13.33
N GLY A 116 -10.11 12.90 -12.53
CA GLY A 116 -11.11 12.26 -11.70
C GLY A 116 -12.11 13.25 -11.11
N SER A 117 -12.91 12.79 -10.16
CA SER A 117 -14.02 13.53 -9.55
C SER A 117 -13.83 13.82 -8.05
N ARG A 118 -12.60 13.68 -7.50
CA ARG A 118 -12.29 13.99 -6.10
C ARG A 118 -12.68 15.43 -5.78
N GLY A 119 -13.43 15.62 -4.68
CA GLY A 119 -13.74 16.96 -4.16
C GLY A 119 -12.49 17.67 -3.62
N VAL A 120 -12.44 18.99 -3.76
CA VAL A 120 -11.29 19.78 -3.30
C VAL A 120 -11.38 20.01 -1.79
N GLY A 121 -10.42 19.44 -1.04
CA GLY A 121 -10.30 19.55 0.42
C GLY A 121 -8.85 19.76 0.87
N VAL A 122 -8.14 20.74 0.29
CA VAL A 122 -6.67 20.94 0.45
C VAL A 122 -6.25 21.57 1.79
N TYR A 123 -7.16 21.82 2.72
CA TYR A 123 -6.84 22.57 3.94
C TYR A 123 -6.22 21.74 5.08
N HIS A 124 -6.20 20.41 4.97
CA HIS A 124 -5.83 19.54 6.09
C HIS A 124 -4.41 19.00 6.01
N ALA A 125 -3.98 18.59 4.84
CA ALA A 125 -2.72 17.86 4.69
C ALA A 125 -1.79 18.45 3.63
N ASP A 126 -2.31 19.31 2.79
CA ASP A 126 -1.56 19.86 1.66
C ASP A 126 -1.24 21.34 1.91
N ASP A 127 0.05 21.66 1.87
CA ASP A 127 0.48 23.03 1.68
C ASP A 127 0.07 23.45 0.26
N ILE A 128 -0.54 24.61 0.13
CA ILE A 128 -0.88 25.16 -1.19
C ILE A 128 0.45 25.56 -1.86
N GLU A 129 0.67 25.04 -3.06
CA GLU A 129 1.86 25.40 -3.85
C GLU A 129 1.90 26.92 -4.11
N PRO A 130 3.09 27.53 -4.22
CA PRO A 130 3.22 28.95 -4.46
C PRO A 130 2.49 29.44 -5.73
N GLU A 131 2.35 28.57 -6.72
CA GLU A 131 1.64 28.81 -7.98
C GLU A 131 0.11 28.68 -7.83
N GLY A 132 -0.37 28.40 -6.63
CA GLY A 132 -1.78 28.37 -6.26
C GLY A 132 -2.47 27.01 -6.43
N LEU A 133 -3.80 27.07 -6.28
CA LEU A 133 -4.63 25.86 -6.23
C LEU A 133 -4.49 24.93 -7.46
N PRO A 134 -4.46 25.41 -8.71
CA PRO A 134 -4.31 24.52 -9.85
C PRO A 134 -3.01 23.69 -9.82
N ALA A 135 -1.90 24.30 -9.42
CA ALA A 135 -0.61 23.61 -9.29
C ALA A 135 -0.65 22.57 -8.14
N THR A 136 -1.29 22.92 -7.03
CA THR A 136 -1.49 22.01 -5.88
C THR A 136 -2.28 20.77 -6.29
N LEU A 137 -3.40 20.92 -7.01
CA LEU A 137 -4.21 19.81 -7.48
C LEU A 137 -3.47 18.94 -8.50
N ALA A 138 -2.74 19.56 -9.42
CA ALA A 138 -1.93 18.86 -10.40
C ALA A 138 -0.81 18.06 -9.72
N LYS A 139 -0.14 18.62 -8.71
CA LYS A 139 0.87 17.92 -7.92
C LYS A 139 0.25 16.75 -7.15
N ALA A 140 -0.88 16.96 -6.49
CA ALA A 140 -1.60 15.89 -5.79
C ALA A 140 -1.95 14.72 -6.72
N ASN A 141 -2.43 15.01 -7.92
CA ASN A 141 -2.71 13.98 -8.93
C ASN A 141 -1.45 13.19 -9.34
N ARG A 142 -0.27 13.81 -9.35
CA ARG A 142 0.99 13.12 -9.68
C ARG A 142 1.55 12.31 -8.52
N GLU A 143 1.47 12.84 -7.30
CA GLU A 143 2.19 12.25 -6.16
C GLU A 143 1.42 11.10 -5.48
N VAL A 144 0.08 11.07 -5.57
CA VAL A 144 -0.71 9.96 -4.99
C VAL A 144 -0.38 8.64 -5.69
N VAL A 145 -0.12 7.59 -4.89
CA VAL A 145 0.07 6.21 -5.36
C VAL A 145 -1.19 5.40 -5.07
N LEU A 146 -1.73 4.73 -6.08
CA LEU A 146 -2.88 3.83 -5.93
C LEU A 146 -2.44 2.38 -6.14
N MET A 147 -2.69 1.55 -5.14
CA MET A 147 -2.37 0.13 -5.13
C MET A 147 -3.65 -0.68 -5.25
N ALA A 148 -3.82 -1.44 -6.32
CA ALA A 148 -4.91 -2.39 -6.47
C ALA A 148 -4.51 -3.73 -5.85
N GLN A 149 -5.20 -4.15 -4.79
CA GLN A 149 -4.93 -5.43 -4.13
C GLN A 149 -5.66 -6.56 -4.86
N ILE A 150 -4.88 -7.48 -5.41
CA ILE A 150 -5.30 -8.65 -6.16
C ILE A 150 -5.21 -9.86 -5.23
N GLU A 151 -6.36 -10.35 -4.80
CA GLU A 151 -6.43 -11.34 -3.72
C GLU A 151 -7.61 -12.30 -3.86
N THR A 152 -8.26 -12.30 -5.03
CA THR A 152 -9.33 -13.25 -5.37
C THR A 152 -9.05 -13.90 -6.72
N VAL A 153 -9.66 -15.05 -6.97
CA VAL A 153 -9.62 -15.70 -8.29
C VAL A 153 -10.11 -14.75 -9.37
N ALA A 154 -11.23 -14.03 -9.12
CA ALA A 154 -11.76 -13.06 -10.06
C ALA A 154 -10.78 -11.91 -10.34
N GLY A 155 -10.09 -11.40 -9.31
CA GLY A 155 -9.04 -10.38 -9.47
C GLY A 155 -7.88 -10.87 -10.35
N VAL A 156 -7.45 -12.11 -10.18
CA VAL A 156 -6.42 -12.74 -11.00
C VAL A 156 -6.91 -12.96 -12.43
N GLU A 157 -8.18 -13.38 -12.63
CA GLU A 157 -8.75 -13.58 -13.97
C GLU A 157 -8.82 -12.31 -14.81
N HIS A 158 -8.95 -11.14 -14.18
CA HIS A 158 -9.03 -9.83 -14.86
C HIS A 158 -7.77 -8.96 -14.66
N VAL A 159 -6.66 -9.54 -14.20
CA VAL A 159 -5.49 -8.76 -13.78
C VAL A 159 -4.86 -7.95 -14.90
N GLU A 160 -4.87 -8.44 -16.14
CA GLU A 160 -4.35 -7.73 -17.30
C GLU A 160 -5.16 -6.45 -17.56
N GLU A 161 -6.49 -6.54 -17.46
CA GLU A 161 -7.37 -5.39 -17.64
C GLU A 161 -7.23 -4.38 -16.48
N ILE A 162 -7.05 -4.87 -15.24
CA ILE A 162 -6.80 -4.02 -14.06
C ILE A 162 -5.45 -3.32 -14.21
N ALA A 163 -4.41 -4.06 -14.60
CA ALA A 163 -3.07 -3.54 -14.82
C ALA A 163 -3.02 -2.47 -15.92
N ALA A 164 -3.88 -2.56 -16.94
CA ALA A 164 -3.95 -1.59 -18.02
C ALA A 164 -4.65 -0.27 -17.66
N VAL A 165 -5.28 -0.17 -16.48
CA VAL A 165 -5.96 1.06 -16.05
C VAL A 165 -4.94 2.15 -15.69
N ASP A 166 -4.97 3.26 -16.41
CA ASP A 166 -4.17 4.45 -16.10
C ASP A 166 -4.55 4.98 -14.70
N GLY A 167 -3.53 5.29 -13.89
CA GLY A 167 -3.72 5.82 -12.53
C GLY A 167 -3.70 4.77 -11.43
N ILE A 168 -3.77 3.46 -11.74
CA ILE A 168 -3.29 2.41 -10.83
C ILE A 168 -1.77 2.34 -10.97
N ASP A 169 -1.06 2.51 -9.89
CA ASP A 169 0.40 2.64 -9.87
C ASP A 169 1.10 1.32 -9.48
N VAL A 170 0.47 0.48 -8.64
CA VAL A 170 1.02 -0.78 -8.12
C VAL A 170 -0.06 -1.86 -8.13
N LEU A 171 0.28 -3.09 -8.50
CA LEU A 171 -0.53 -4.26 -8.18
C LEU A 171 -0.01 -4.86 -6.88
N TRP A 172 -0.91 -5.12 -5.93
CA TRP A 172 -0.52 -5.68 -4.63
C TRP A 172 -1.12 -7.07 -4.45
N VAL A 173 -0.30 -8.09 -4.21
CA VAL A 173 -0.77 -9.45 -3.99
C VAL A 173 -1.12 -9.64 -2.52
N GLY A 174 -2.40 -9.98 -2.24
CA GLY A 174 -2.88 -10.37 -0.91
C GLY A 174 -2.86 -11.89 -0.75
N HIS A 175 -1.75 -12.44 -0.29
CA HIS A 175 -1.52 -13.91 -0.29
C HIS A 175 -2.53 -14.69 0.54
N PHE A 176 -2.97 -14.18 1.71
CA PHE A 176 -3.91 -14.89 2.60
C PHE A 176 -5.28 -15.06 1.95
N ASP A 177 -5.86 -13.97 1.46
CA ASP A 177 -7.16 -13.99 0.81
C ASP A 177 -7.09 -14.70 -0.54
N LEU A 178 -5.99 -14.54 -1.30
CA LEU A 178 -5.78 -15.26 -2.55
C LEU A 178 -5.78 -16.77 -2.34
N THR A 179 -5.03 -17.30 -1.35
CA THR A 179 -5.03 -18.73 -1.06
C THR A 179 -6.41 -19.23 -0.59
N THR A 180 -7.14 -18.40 0.16
CA THR A 180 -8.50 -18.70 0.60
C THR A 180 -9.45 -18.74 -0.60
N SER A 181 -9.38 -17.77 -1.50
CA SER A 181 -10.17 -17.72 -2.73
C SER A 181 -9.87 -18.90 -3.68
N LEU A 182 -8.63 -19.39 -3.69
CA LEU A 182 -8.20 -20.58 -4.42
C LEU A 182 -8.64 -21.90 -3.76
N GLY A 183 -9.31 -21.85 -2.59
CA GLY A 183 -9.75 -23.04 -1.85
C GLY A 183 -8.62 -23.75 -1.07
N THR A 184 -7.49 -23.11 -0.89
CA THR A 184 -6.30 -23.66 -0.21
C THR A 184 -5.75 -22.69 0.86
N PRO A 185 -6.57 -22.31 1.89
CA PRO A 185 -6.22 -21.27 2.84
C PRO A 185 -4.84 -21.51 3.51
N GLY A 186 -3.95 -20.51 3.43
CA GLY A 186 -2.62 -20.55 4.01
C GLY A 186 -1.61 -21.47 3.31
N ALA A 187 -2.00 -22.18 2.26
CA ALA A 187 -1.09 -23.02 1.48
C ALA A 187 -0.28 -22.17 0.47
N PHE A 188 0.57 -21.31 1.00
CA PHE A 188 1.43 -20.44 0.18
C PHE A 188 2.36 -21.26 -0.71
N TRP A 189 2.57 -20.77 -1.92
CA TRP A 189 3.51 -21.33 -2.91
C TRP A 189 3.18 -22.74 -3.40
N ASN A 190 1.94 -23.23 -3.22
CA ASN A 190 1.44 -24.38 -3.96
C ASN A 190 1.31 -24.02 -5.46
N GLU A 191 1.03 -25.01 -6.31
CA GLU A 191 0.95 -24.83 -7.76
C GLU A 191 -0.07 -23.77 -8.17
N ALA A 192 -1.29 -23.81 -7.60
CA ALA A 192 -2.36 -22.87 -7.94
C ALA A 192 -2.02 -21.42 -7.52
N HIS A 193 -1.49 -21.26 -6.31
CA HIS A 193 -1.08 -19.94 -5.80
C HIS A 193 0.11 -19.40 -6.60
N THR A 194 1.11 -20.22 -6.91
CA THR A 194 2.26 -19.82 -7.71
C THR A 194 1.83 -19.38 -9.11
N ALA A 195 0.95 -20.15 -9.78
CA ALA A 195 0.44 -19.78 -11.09
C ALA A 195 -0.34 -18.45 -11.07
N ALA A 196 -1.13 -18.20 -10.00
CA ALA A 196 -1.84 -16.93 -9.83
C ALA A 196 -0.87 -15.75 -9.65
N VAL A 197 0.16 -15.91 -8.81
CA VAL A 197 1.20 -14.88 -8.59
C VAL A 197 1.98 -14.60 -9.86
N ASP A 198 2.40 -15.63 -10.60
CA ASP A 198 3.12 -15.50 -11.86
C ASP A 198 2.29 -14.71 -12.90
N ARG A 199 0.98 -14.94 -12.94
CA ARG A 199 0.08 -14.19 -13.83
C ARG A 199 0.02 -12.72 -13.43
N VAL A 200 -0.06 -12.39 -12.13
CA VAL A 200 -0.04 -11.00 -11.66
C VAL A 200 1.27 -10.32 -12.04
N LEU A 201 2.42 -11.00 -11.83
CA LEU A 201 3.73 -10.48 -12.19
C LEU A 201 3.85 -10.22 -13.70
N ALA A 202 3.37 -11.16 -14.53
CA ALA A 202 3.38 -11.02 -15.98
C ALA A 202 2.50 -9.85 -16.47
N ALA A 203 1.29 -9.71 -15.93
CA ALA A 203 0.38 -8.63 -16.26
C ALA A 203 0.95 -7.26 -15.86
N ALA A 204 1.53 -7.18 -14.67
CA ALA A 204 2.19 -5.97 -14.17
C ALA A 204 3.39 -5.58 -15.04
N ALA A 205 4.25 -6.53 -15.40
CA ALA A 205 5.40 -6.30 -16.26
C ALA A 205 4.97 -5.80 -17.64
N ALA A 206 3.93 -6.39 -18.24
CA ALA A 206 3.38 -5.95 -19.53
C ALA A 206 2.83 -4.51 -19.49
N ALA A 207 2.29 -4.10 -18.32
CA ALA A 207 1.79 -2.75 -18.08
C ALA A 207 2.87 -1.77 -17.56
N GLY A 208 4.11 -2.22 -17.36
CA GLY A 208 5.19 -1.41 -16.79
C GLY A 208 4.96 -0.99 -15.33
N LYS A 209 4.24 -1.80 -14.54
CA LYS A 209 3.87 -1.49 -13.16
C LYS A 209 4.61 -2.39 -12.17
N PRO A 210 5.04 -1.86 -11.01
CA PRO A 210 5.60 -2.67 -9.94
C PRO A 210 4.52 -3.52 -9.26
N VAL A 211 4.97 -4.65 -8.69
CA VAL A 211 4.14 -5.50 -7.82
C VAL A 211 4.62 -5.37 -6.39
N GLY A 212 3.68 -5.34 -5.45
CA GLY A 212 3.95 -5.32 -4.02
C GLY A 212 3.29 -6.47 -3.28
N SER A 213 3.76 -6.74 -2.06
CA SER A 213 3.14 -7.69 -1.13
C SER A 213 3.59 -7.48 0.32
N LEU A 214 2.79 -8.04 1.24
CA LEU A 214 3.17 -8.25 2.63
C LEU A 214 3.96 -9.56 2.73
N ALA A 215 5.20 -9.48 3.24
CA ALA A 215 6.01 -10.65 3.52
C ALA A 215 5.75 -11.19 4.93
N ASN A 216 5.72 -12.51 5.07
CA ASN A 216 5.52 -13.18 6.35
C ASN A 216 6.74 -13.04 7.29
N ASP A 217 7.94 -13.05 6.70
CA ASP A 217 9.22 -12.91 7.41
C ASP A 217 10.31 -12.39 6.46
N VAL A 218 11.55 -12.33 6.96
CA VAL A 218 12.71 -11.85 6.18
C VAL A 218 13.04 -12.79 5.01
N ALA A 219 12.86 -14.10 5.17
CA ALA A 219 13.15 -15.06 4.11
C ALA A 219 12.14 -14.93 2.97
N ASP A 220 10.85 -14.76 3.33
CA ASP A 220 9.78 -14.51 2.36
C ASP A 220 9.98 -13.16 1.65
N ALA A 221 10.36 -12.10 2.37
CA ALA A 221 10.67 -10.80 1.77
C ALA A 221 11.78 -10.88 0.71
N ARG A 222 12.85 -11.63 0.99
CA ARG A 222 13.93 -11.88 0.03
C ARG A 222 13.44 -12.65 -1.19
N ARG A 223 12.66 -13.70 -0.96
CA ARG A 223 12.04 -14.48 -2.05
C ARG A 223 11.18 -13.59 -2.95
N LEU A 224 10.33 -12.75 -2.37
CA LEU A 224 9.49 -11.82 -3.14
C LEU A 224 10.34 -10.88 -4.00
N LEU A 225 11.42 -10.31 -3.45
CA LEU A 225 12.34 -9.46 -4.21
C LEU A 225 13.00 -10.22 -5.38
N GLU A 226 13.45 -11.47 -5.15
CA GLU A 226 14.02 -12.34 -6.19
C GLU A 226 13.01 -12.67 -7.29
N MET A 227 11.73 -12.84 -6.94
CA MET A 227 10.64 -13.05 -7.90
C MET A 227 10.28 -11.80 -8.71
N GLY A 228 10.77 -10.61 -8.33
CA GLY A 228 10.51 -9.37 -9.06
C GLY A 228 9.52 -8.42 -8.40
N PHE A 229 9.07 -8.69 -7.18
CA PHE A 229 8.32 -7.71 -6.41
C PHE A 229 9.20 -6.49 -6.09
N ARG A 230 8.59 -5.31 -6.02
CA ARG A 230 9.33 -4.05 -5.80
C ARG A 230 8.81 -3.22 -4.62
N ALA A 231 7.64 -3.52 -4.08
CA ALA A 231 7.11 -2.87 -2.88
C ALA A 231 6.80 -3.94 -1.82
N ILE A 232 7.67 -4.05 -0.81
CA ILE A 232 7.55 -5.09 0.22
C ILE A 232 7.19 -4.43 1.55
N ALA A 233 6.15 -4.93 2.21
CA ALA A 233 5.86 -4.57 3.60
C ALA A 233 6.21 -5.73 4.54
N LEU A 234 6.66 -5.41 5.74
CA LEU A 234 6.75 -6.30 6.89
C LEU A 234 5.65 -5.92 7.88
N GLY A 235 4.97 -6.88 8.49
CA GLY A 235 3.95 -6.61 9.50
C GLY A 235 4.55 -6.23 10.85
N ASP A 236 3.98 -5.22 11.52
CA ASP A 236 4.45 -4.76 12.83
C ASP A 236 4.39 -5.84 13.91
N ALA A 237 3.28 -6.56 14.02
CA ALA A 237 3.10 -7.61 15.03
C ALA A 237 4.05 -8.81 14.84
N PRO A 238 4.21 -9.40 13.63
CA PRO A 238 5.20 -10.45 13.38
C PRO A 238 6.65 -10.00 13.66
N VAL A 239 7.03 -8.80 13.25
CA VAL A 239 8.38 -8.25 13.48
C VAL A 239 8.64 -8.10 14.98
N PHE A 240 7.70 -7.49 15.72
CA PHE A 240 7.81 -7.33 17.17
C PHE A 240 7.87 -8.70 17.87
N GLY A 241 6.94 -9.60 17.56
CA GLY A 241 6.86 -10.94 18.15
C GLY A 241 8.15 -11.74 17.92
N GLY A 242 8.68 -11.73 16.70
CA GLY A 242 9.93 -12.39 16.35
C GLY A 242 11.14 -11.83 17.12
N ALA A 243 11.28 -10.50 17.15
CA ALA A 243 12.36 -9.83 17.86
C ALA A 243 12.29 -10.10 19.39
N LEU A 244 11.10 -10.03 19.97
CA LEU A 244 10.90 -10.31 21.38
C LEU A 244 11.20 -11.78 21.73
N THR A 245 10.76 -12.72 20.90
CA THR A 245 11.03 -14.15 21.08
C THR A 245 12.53 -14.42 21.08
N ALA A 246 13.27 -13.86 20.13
CA ALA A 246 14.72 -14.02 20.06
C ALA A 246 15.40 -13.44 21.31
N ALA A 247 15.06 -12.22 21.70
CA ALA A 247 15.63 -11.58 22.89
C ALA A 247 15.34 -12.36 24.18
N LEU A 248 14.12 -12.89 24.36
CA LEU A 248 13.78 -13.71 25.52
C LEU A 248 14.52 -15.04 25.55
N ALA A 249 14.75 -15.67 24.38
CA ALA A 249 15.55 -16.89 24.28
C ALA A 249 16.99 -16.63 24.69
N ASP A 250 17.61 -15.55 24.18
CA ASP A 250 19.00 -15.18 24.49
C ASP A 250 19.19 -14.92 25.99
N VAL A 251 18.27 -14.18 26.64
CA VAL A 251 18.33 -13.91 28.08
C VAL A 251 18.15 -15.18 28.90
N ARG A 252 17.31 -16.13 28.46
CA ARG A 252 17.09 -17.41 29.17
C ARG A 252 18.21 -18.44 28.96
N ALA A 253 19.09 -18.22 28.00
CA ALA A 253 20.25 -19.10 27.75
C ALA A 253 21.43 -18.85 28.71
N VAL A 254 21.33 -17.83 29.58
CA VAL A 254 22.28 -17.50 30.65
C VAL A 254 21.90 -18.24 31.94
#